data_30d1c8db00fa2d886f27b2a67e480c0b
#
_entry.id   30d1c8db00fa2d886f27b2a67e480c0b
#
_cell.length_a   1.000
_cell.length_b   1.000
_cell.length_c   1.000
_cell.angle_alpha   90.00
_cell.angle_beta   90.00
_cell.angle_gamma   90.00
#
_symmetry.space_group_name_H-M   'P 1'
#
loop_
_entity.id
_entity.type
_entity.pdbx_description
1 polymer ?
#
loop_
_entity_poly.entity_id
_entity_poly.type
_entity_poly.pdbx_seq_one_letter_code
_entity_poly.pdbx_strand_id
1 'polypeptide(L)'
;MLRKEDFNMIKRYKQDEIDKLVQILKKDGVISVPTDTVFGVCARIDSQIAHDKLIKVKNRPTNKAFPIMCANEEQIKSIAVVNEREEKIIREFMPGPITLVLNKNSKLPQYVTNGKETVAVRMATSKAIEKLILKLESPIFMTSANQSGEKECTNLDEIERKCPLLDGMMEGNVIFSKGSTIVDCSSNEIKILREGPISMEQIKKYLL
;
A
#
# COMPACT_ATOMS: atom_id res chain seq x y z
N MET A 1 27.69 19.09 24.69
CA MET A 1 28.25 18.13 23.70
C MET A 1 27.42 16.87 23.81
N LEU A 2 26.26 16.83 23.10
CA LEU A 2 25.35 15.67 23.08
C LEU A 2 26.06 14.57 22.27
N ARG A 3 26.19 13.38 22.86
CA ARG A 3 26.70 12.19 22.19
C ARG A 3 25.84 11.93 20.97
N LYS A 4 26.45 11.63 19.82
CA LYS A 4 25.79 10.95 18.70
C LYS A 4 25.24 9.66 19.28
N GLU A 5 23.92 9.64 19.55
CA GLU A 5 23.22 8.40 19.82
C GLU A 5 23.45 7.50 18.60
N ASP A 6 23.84 6.25 18.85
CA ASP A 6 23.98 5.20 17.85
C ASP A 6 22.63 5.05 17.13
N PHE A 7 22.46 5.74 16.01
CA PHE A 7 21.38 5.44 15.09
C PHE A 7 21.64 4.02 14.58
N ASN A 8 20.92 3.06 15.15
CA ASN A 8 20.89 1.69 14.65
C ASN A 8 20.43 1.77 13.19
N MET A 9 21.36 1.62 12.24
CA MET A 9 21.06 1.66 10.81
C MET A 9 19.99 0.62 10.50
N ILE A 10 18.92 1.03 9.82
CA ILE A 10 17.83 0.13 9.42
C ILE A 10 18.39 -0.85 8.40
N LYS A 11 18.22 -2.15 8.65
CA LYS A 11 18.79 -3.19 7.81
C LYS A 11 18.17 -3.15 6.41
N ARG A 12 19.03 -3.17 5.40
CA ARG A 12 18.67 -3.22 3.97
C ARG A 12 18.75 -4.66 3.48
N TYR A 13 17.78 -5.05 2.67
CA TYR A 13 17.65 -6.40 2.14
C TYR A 13 17.51 -6.35 0.62
N LYS A 14 18.21 -7.24 -0.07
CA LYS A 14 18.06 -7.41 -1.51
C LYS A 14 16.68 -8.03 -1.85
N GLN A 15 16.25 -7.90 -3.10
CA GLN A 15 14.97 -8.43 -3.54
C GLN A 15 14.88 -9.96 -3.51
N ASP A 16 15.99 -10.69 -3.52
CA ASP A 16 16.04 -12.14 -3.33
C ASP A 16 15.94 -12.56 -1.86
N GLU A 17 16.11 -11.64 -0.92
CA GLU A 17 15.97 -11.88 0.52
C GLU A 17 14.52 -11.67 1.04
N ILE A 18 13.52 -11.80 0.17
CA ILE A 18 12.10 -11.59 0.49
C ILE A 18 11.66 -12.35 1.76
N ASP A 19 12.15 -13.56 1.97
CA ASP A 19 11.79 -14.38 3.14
C ASP A 19 12.11 -13.69 4.47
N LYS A 20 13.21 -12.92 4.54
CA LYS A 20 13.56 -12.16 5.73
C LYS A 20 12.60 -11.00 5.97
N LEU A 21 12.17 -10.31 4.89
CA LEU A 21 11.17 -9.24 4.97
C LEU A 21 9.80 -9.77 5.36
N VAL A 22 9.40 -10.94 4.85
CA VAL A 22 8.17 -11.64 5.26
C VAL A 22 8.21 -11.98 6.75
N GLN A 23 9.35 -12.44 7.30
CA GLN A 23 9.48 -12.71 8.73
C GLN A 23 9.35 -11.44 9.59
N ILE A 24 9.83 -10.29 9.09
CA ILE A 24 9.64 -9.00 9.76
C ILE A 24 8.14 -8.66 9.80
N LEU A 25 7.45 -8.76 8.67
CA LEU A 25 6.01 -8.48 8.58
C LEU A 25 5.18 -9.43 9.43
N LYS A 26 5.52 -10.74 9.48
CA LYS A 26 4.85 -11.75 10.32
C LYS A 26 5.00 -11.46 11.82
N LYS A 27 6.01 -10.70 12.22
CA LYS A 27 6.25 -10.22 13.60
C LYS A 27 5.73 -8.79 13.82
N ASP A 28 4.73 -8.39 13.05
CA ASP A 28 4.11 -7.06 13.11
C ASP A 28 5.06 -5.89 12.82
N GLY A 29 6.13 -6.18 12.08
CA GLY A 29 7.07 -5.17 11.64
C GLY A 29 6.54 -4.32 10.49
N VAL A 30 7.18 -3.17 10.29
CA VAL A 30 6.92 -2.21 9.21
C VAL A 30 8.18 -2.09 8.36
N ILE A 31 8.04 -2.25 7.06
CA ILE A 31 9.17 -2.20 6.13
C ILE A 31 8.96 -1.17 5.02
N SER A 32 10.05 -0.73 4.39
CA SER A 32 9.99 0.02 3.14
C SER A 32 10.29 -0.88 1.94
N VAL A 33 9.58 -0.65 0.84
CA VAL A 33 9.75 -1.38 -0.43
C VAL A 33 9.70 -0.45 -1.64
N PRO A 34 10.46 -0.71 -2.71
CA PRO A 34 10.34 0.02 -3.96
C PRO A 34 9.05 -0.40 -4.69
N THR A 35 8.25 0.57 -5.12
CA THR A 35 7.09 0.32 -5.99
C THR A 35 7.37 0.81 -7.42
N ASP A 36 6.40 0.66 -8.31
CA ASP A 36 6.45 1.18 -9.68
C ASP A 36 6.42 2.72 -9.77
N THR A 37 6.04 3.38 -8.69
CA THR A 37 5.91 4.84 -8.66
C THR A 37 6.90 5.50 -7.69
N VAL A 38 6.80 5.18 -6.41
CA VAL A 38 7.62 5.74 -5.32
C VAL A 38 7.99 4.64 -4.35
N PHE A 39 8.91 4.89 -3.42
CA PHE A 39 9.09 4.00 -2.29
C PHE A 39 7.82 3.97 -1.42
N GLY A 40 7.41 2.77 -1.04
CA GLY A 40 6.30 2.55 -0.16
C GLY A 40 6.75 2.11 1.23
N VAL A 41 5.90 2.37 2.23
CA VAL A 41 6.00 1.80 3.57
C VAL A 41 4.79 0.89 3.76
N CYS A 42 5.03 -0.33 4.25
CA CYS A 42 3.98 -1.34 4.35
C CYS A 42 4.04 -2.14 5.65
N ALA A 43 2.87 -2.69 6.01
CA ALA A 43 2.63 -3.58 7.13
C ALA A 43 1.49 -4.56 6.78
N ARG A 44 1.40 -5.71 7.44
CA ARG A 44 0.29 -6.67 7.25
C ARG A 44 -1.04 -6.07 7.71
N ILE A 45 -2.15 -6.40 7.03
CA ILE A 45 -3.48 -5.83 7.37
C ILE A 45 -4.19 -6.58 8.50
N ASP A 46 -3.85 -7.83 8.74
CA ASP A 46 -4.49 -8.74 9.69
C ASP A 46 -3.92 -8.64 11.11
N SER A 47 -3.15 -7.57 11.39
CA SER A 47 -2.63 -7.24 12.72
C SER A 47 -2.86 -5.77 13.06
N GLN A 48 -3.60 -5.52 14.14
CA GLN A 48 -3.79 -4.18 14.66
C GLN A 48 -2.47 -3.59 15.20
N ILE A 49 -1.60 -4.44 15.77
CA ILE A 49 -0.28 -4.02 16.26
C ILE A 49 0.55 -3.45 15.10
N ALA A 50 0.57 -4.14 13.95
CA ALA A 50 1.27 -3.68 12.75
C ALA A 50 0.67 -2.38 12.20
N HIS A 51 -0.68 -2.25 12.20
CA HIS A 51 -1.37 -1.02 11.82
C HIS A 51 -0.97 0.17 12.70
N ASP A 52 -1.00 0.00 14.02
CA ASP A 52 -0.67 1.07 14.98
C ASP A 52 0.81 1.48 14.88
N LYS A 53 1.69 0.50 14.60
CA LYS A 53 3.10 0.78 14.33
C LYS A 53 3.27 1.57 13.03
N LEU A 54 2.53 1.22 11.96
CA LEU A 54 2.56 1.96 10.70
C LEU A 54 2.07 3.40 10.87
N ILE A 55 1.05 3.65 11.68
CA ILE A 55 0.60 5.00 12.05
C ILE A 55 1.76 5.81 12.67
N LYS A 56 2.49 5.21 13.63
CA LYS A 56 3.65 5.84 14.29
C LYS A 56 4.79 6.13 13.30
N VAL A 57 5.15 5.15 12.46
CA VAL A 57 6.20 5.31 11.42
C VAL A 57 5.88 6.49 10.50
N LYS A 58 4.60 6.64 10.13
CA LYS A 58 4.13 7.68 9.19
C LYS A 58 3.78 9.00 9.87
N ASN A 59 3.70 9.05 11.18
CA ASN A 59 3.07 10.17 11.91
C ASN A 59 1.71 10.54 11.28
N ARG A 60 0.88 9.51 11.02
CA ARG A 60 -0.35 9.66 10.24
C ARG A 60 -1.52 10.04 11.14
N PRO A 61 -2.34 11.04 10.75
CA PRO A 61 -3.62 11.28 11.43
C PRO A 61 -4.49 10.02 11.43
N THR A 62 -5.04 9.66 12.59
CA THR A 62 -5.81 8.42 12.80
C THR A 62 -7.12 8.36 12.00
N ASN A 63 -7.62 9.49 11.51
CA ASN A 63 -8.82 9.55 10.67
C ASN A 63 -8.56 9.23 9.18
N LYS A 64 -7.30 9.02 8.78
CA LYS A 64 -6.91 8.71 7.39
C LYS A 64 -6.55 7.24 7.26
N ALA A 65 -7.46 6.42 6.73
CA ALA A 65 -7.19 5.03 6.40
C ALA A 65 -6.03 4.88 5.42
N PHE A 66 -5.35 3.72 5.47
CA PHE A 66 -4.31 3.36 4.51
C PHE A 66 -4.93 2.64 3.30
N PRO A 67 -4.45 2.88 2.08
CA PRO A 67 -4.72 1.98 0.96
C PRO A 67 -4.14 0.59 1.21
N ILE A 68 -4.78 -0.42 0.61
CA ILE A 68 -4.36 -1.81 0.72
C ILE A 68 -3.84 -2.28 -0.64
N MET A 69 -2.70 -2.96 -0.61
CA MET A 69 -2.13 -3.61 -1.78
C MET A 69 -2.34 -5.12 -1.69
N CYS A 70 -2.91 -5.68 -2.76
CA CYS A 70 -3.21 -7.10 -2.92
C CYS A 70 -2.30 -7.72 -3.98
N ALA A 71 -2.08 -9.03 -3.90
CA ALA A 71 -1.35 -9.78 -4.92
C ALA A 71 -2.24 -10.15 -6.11
N ASN A 72 -3.53 -10.38 -5.88
CA ASN A 72 -4.47 -10.88 -6.88
C ASN A 72 -5.92 -10.44 -6.60
N GLU A 73 -6.82 -10.77 -7.51
CA GLU A 73 -8.25 -10.47 -7.42
C GLU A 73 -8.92 -11.17 -6.22
N GLU A 74 -8.50 -12.38 -5.87
CA GLU A 74 -9.05 -13.14 -4.75
C GLU A 74 -8.83 -12.40 -3.42
N GLN A 75 -7.63 -11.84 -3.22
CA GLN A 75 -7.35 -11.02 -2.06
C GLN A 75 -8.19 -9.73 -2.05
N ILE A 76 -8.44 -9.10 -3.21
CA ILE A 76 -9.35 -7.94 -3.28
C ILE A 76 -10.76 -8.35 -2.83
N LYS A 77 -11.29 -9.46 -3.35
CA LYS A 77 -12.63 -9.99 -2.99
C LYS A 77 -12.73 -10.41 -1.52
N SER A 78 -11.64 -10.77 -0.88
CA SER A 78 -11.64 -11.11 0.54
C SER A 78 -11.86 -9.90 1.46
N ILE A 79 -11.51 -8.69 1.01
CA ILE A 79 -11.54 -7.46 1.81
C ILE A 79 -12.58 -6.44 1.33
N ALA A 80 -13.06 -6.56 0.10
CA ALA A 80 -14.01 -5.63 -0.51
C ALA A 80 -15.18 -6.37 -1.19
N VAL A 81 -16.30 -5.67 -1.30
CA VAL A 81 -17.43 -6.12 -2.13
C VAL A 81 -17.10 -5.74 -3.58
N VAL A 82 -17.06 -6.74 -4.45
CA VAL A 82 -16.74 -6.61 -5.87
C VAL A 82 -17.92 -7.19 -6.66
N ASN A 83 -18.59 -6.37 -7.45
CA ASN A 83 -19.62 -6.80 -8.38
C ASN A 83 -19.09 -6.84 -9.83
N GLU A 84 -19.93 -7.20 -10.80
CA GLU A 84 -19.54 -7.37 -12.19
C GLU A 84 -18.87 -6.12 -12.79
N ARG A 85 -19.31 -4.93 -12.40
CA ARG A 85 -18.74 -3.65 -12.85
C ARG A 85 -17.29 -3.48 -12.36
N GLU A 86 -17.05 -3.71 -11.07
CA GLU A 86 -15.72 -3.62 -10.48
C GLU A 86 -14.80 -4.71 -11.00
N GLU A 87 -15.33 -5.93 -11.24
CA GLU A 87 -14.53 -7.01 -11.87
C GLU A 87 -14.00 -6.63 -13.25
N LYS A 88 -14.83 -6.00 -14.09
CA LYS A 88 -14.39 -5.52 -15.40
C LYS A 88 -13.23 -4.52 -15.26
N ILE A 89 -13.33 -3.57 -14.33
CA ILE A 89 -12.27 -2.58 -14.07
C ILE A 89 -11.00 -3.26 -13.55
N ILE A 90 -11.12 -4.18 -12.60
CA ILE A 90 -9.99 -4.92 -12.02
C ILE A 90 -9.26 -5.69 -13.12
N ARG A 91 -9.97 -6.47 -13.92
CA ARG A 91 -9.37 -7.30 -14.99
C ARG A 91 -8.66 -6.48 -16.05
N GLU A 92 -9.19 -5.30 -16.40
CA GLU A 92 -8.61 -4.46 -17.44
C GLU A 92 -7.44 -3.62 -16.94
N PHE A 93 -7.51 -3.08 -15.74
CA PHE A 93 -6.57 -2.05 -15.28
C PHE A 93 -5.64 -2.51 -14.16
N MET A 94 -5.80 -3.75 -13.63
CA MET A 94 -4.93 -4.29 -12.56
C MET A 94 -4.24 -5.60 -12.99
N PRO A 95 -2.97 -5.77 -12.67
CA PRO A 95 -2.09 -4.84 -11.96
C PRO A 95 -1.75 -3.60 -12.79
N GLY A 96 -1.87 -2.40 -12.18
CA GLY A 96 -1.67 -1.15 -12.91
C GLY A 96 -1.78 0.09 -12.04
N PRO A 97 -1.67 1.29 -12.65
CA PRO A 97 -1.63 2.56 -11.94
C PRO A 97 -3.04 3.06 -11.55
N ILE A 98 -3.87 2.17 -11.03
CA ILE A 98 -5.23 2.44 -10.56
C ILE A 98 -5.41 1.98 -9.12
N THR A 99 -6.21 2.71 -8.36
CA THR A 99 -6.66 2.38 -7.01
C THR A 99 -8.18 2.52 -6.98
N LEU A 100 -8.89 1.49 -6.58
CA LEU A 100 -10.35 1.53 -6.43
C LEU A 100 -10.73 1.75 -4.97
N VAL A 101 -11.66 2.65 -4.73
CA VAL A 101 -12.36 2.77 -3.45
C VAL A 101 -13.66 1.98 -3.58
N LEU A 102 -13.76 0.91 -2.79
CA LEU A 102 -14.84 -0.07 -2.83
C LEU A 102 -15.55 -0.13 -1.47
N ASN A 103 -16.78 -0.63 -1.44
CA ASN A 103 -17.42 -1.00 -0.17
C ASN A 103 -16.62 -2.13 0.48
N LYS A 104 -16.30 -2.00 1.77
CA LYS A 104 -15.56 -3.03 2.51
C LYS A 104 -16.40 -4.29 2.68
N ASN A 105 -15.73 -5.45 2.74
CA ASN A 105 -16.37 -6.66 3.21
C ASN A 105 -16.72 -6.52 4.71
N SER A 106 -17.90 -6.97 5.12
CA SER A 106 -18.37 -6.88 6.50
C SER A 106 -17.47 -7.61 7.51
N LYS A 107 -16.70 -8.60 7.05
CA LYS A 107 -15.73 -9.34 7.87
C LYS A 107 -14.41 -8.61 8.09
N LEU A 108 -14.15 -7.52 7.34
CA LEU A 108 -12.92 -6.76 7.49
C LEU A 108 -12.93 -5.98 8.81
N PRO A 109 -11.92 -6.15 9.68
CA PRO A 109 -11.88 -5.46 10.97
C PRO A 109 -11.92 -3.94 10.82
N GLN A 110 -12.59 -3.27 11.75
CA GLN A 110 -12.83 -1.82 11.68
C GLN A 110 -11.54 -0.98 11.68
N TYR A 111 -10.49 -1.43 12.38
CA TYR A 111 -9.22 -0.72 12.40
C TYR A 111 -8.57 -0.62 11.00
N VAL A 112 -8.83 -1.59 10.11
CA VAL A 112 -8.25 -1.62 8.76
C VAL A 112 -8.70 -0.42 7.93
N THR A 113 -9.93 0.02 8.12
CA THR A 113 -10.52 1.16 7.40
C THR A 113 -10.69 2.40 8.27
N ASN A 114 -10.19 2.37 9.52
CA ASN A 114 -10.44 3.42 10.53
C ASN A 114 -11.94 3.72 10.68
N GLY A 115 -12.77 2.68 10.73
CA GLY A 115 -14.22 2.77 10.88
C GLY A 115 -14.98 3.18 9.62
N LYS A 116 -14.32 3.38 8.48
CA LYS A 116 -15.01 3.70 7.22
C LYS A 116 -15.67 2.48 6.61
N GLU A 117 -16.77 2.68 5.89
CA GLU A 117 -17.47 1.63 5.16
C GLU A 117 -16.82 1.31 3.79
N THR A 118 -15.77 2.03 3.43
CA THR A 118 -15.05 1.84 2.18
C THR A 118 -13.58 1.52 2.42
N VAL A 119 -12.97 0.81 1.47
CA VAL A 119 -11.56 0.44 1.45
C VAL A 119 -10.95 0.81 0.10
N ALA A 120 -9.76 1.40 0.11
CA ALA A 120 -9.00 1.69 -1.10
C ALA A 120 -8.07 0.50 -1.40
N VAL A 121 -8.20 -0.10 -2.58
CA VAL A 121 -7.44 -1.29 -2.99
C VAL A 121 -6.67 -1.07 -4.28
N ARG A 122 -5.49 -1.67 -4.36
CA ARG A 122 -4.64 -1.70 -5.55
C ARG A 122 -3.99 -3.08 -5.66
N MET A 123 -3.74 -3.55 -6.89
CA MET A 123 -2.94 -4.75 -7.11
C MET A 123 -1.46 -4.42 -7.32
N ALA A 124 -0.56 -5.25 -6.79
CA ALA A 124 0.88 -5.07 -6.90
C ALA A 124 1.34 -5.23 -8.36
N THR A 125 2.08 -4.24 -8.87
CA THR A 125 2.69 -4.26 -10.21
C THR A 125 4.11 -4.84 -10.18
N SER A 126 4.81 -4.73 -9.05
CA SER A 126 6.13 -5.30 -8.84
C SER A 126 6.05 -6.78 -8.48
N LYS A 127 6.75 -7.64 -9.24
CA LYS A 127 6.85 -9.09 -8.94
C LYS A 127 7.45 -9.39 -7.57
N ALA A 128 8.35 -8.55 -7.07
CA ALA A 128 8.91 -8.68 -5.74
C ALA A 128 7.84 -8.45 -4.65
N ILE A 129 7.00 -7.41 -4.81
CA ILE A 129 5.93 -7.11 -3.87
C ILE A 129 4.81 -8.16 -3.97
N GLU A 130 4.42 -8.58 -5.17
CA GLU A 130 3.46 -9.68 -5.37
C GLU A 130 3.91 -10.94 -4.62
N LYS A 131 5.17 -11.38 -4.82
CA LYS A 131 5.77 -12.52 -4.14
C LYS A 131 5.80 -12.36 -2.62
N LEU A 132 6.11 -11.15 -2.14
CA LEU A 132 6.11 -10.83 -0.71
C LEU A 132 4.70 -11.01 -0.12
N ILE A 133 3.67 -10.45 -0.76
CA ILE A 133 2.28 -10.54 -0.32
C ILE A 133 1.79 -12.00 -0.33
N LEU A 134 2.11 -12.76 -1.38
CA LEU A 134 1.75 -14.19 -1.48
C LEU A 134 2.41 -15.01 -0.37
N LYS A 135 3.71 -14.80 -0.09
CA LYS A 135 4.43 -15.50 1.00
C LYS A 135 3.98 -15.07 2.39
N LEU A 136 3.50 -13.85 2.52
CA LEU A 136 2.90 -13.34 3.77
C LEU A 136 1.51 -13.94 4.01
N GLU A 137 0.84 -14.40 2.95
CA GLU A 137 -0.55 -14.91 2.96
C GLU A 137 -1.57 -13.85 3.42
N SER A 138 -1.22 -12.58 3.33
CA SER A 138 -2.05 -11.46 3.76
C SER A 138 -1.82 -10.25 2.84
N PRO A 139 -2.85 -9.53 2.42
CA PRO A 139 -2.69 -8.19 1.85
C PRO A 139 -1.92 -7.29 2.82
N ILE A 140 -1.38 -6.19 2.30
CA ILE A 140 -0.60 -5.23 3.09
C ILE A 140 -1.19 -3.83 3.01
N PHE A 141 -1.17 -3.10 4.11
CA PHE A 141 -1.24 -1.65 4.04
C PHE A 141 -0.07 -1.13 3.21
N MET A 142 -0.32 -0.18 2.31
CA MET A 142 0.72 0.41 1.47
C MET A 142 0.52 1.92 1.35
N THR A 143 1.55 2.67 1.68
CA THR A 143 1.55 4.13 1.57
C THR A 143 2.93 4.60 1.13
N SER A 144 3.07 5.82 0.60
CA SER A 144 4.36 6.40 0.22
C SER A 144 5.32 6.50 1.41
N ALA A 145 6.62 6.33 1.16
CA ALA A 145 7.68 6.47 2.17
C ALA A 145 8.01 7.95 2.42
N ASN A 146 7.36 8.55 3.42
CA ASN A 146 7.51 9.93 3.88
C ASN A 146 6.77 10.11 5.18
N GLN A 147 7.03 11.17 5.94
CA GLN A 147 6.11 11.61 6.98
C GLN A 147 4.82 12.15 6.35
N SER A 148 3.68 11.99 7.03
CA SER A 148 2.38 12.45 6.50
C SER A 148 2.37 13.92 6.16
N GLY A 149 2.05 14.24 4.90
CA GLY A 149 2.01 15.62 4.40
C GLY A 149 3.33 16.14 3.84
N GLU A 150 4.42 15.36 3.95
CA GLU A 150 5.69 15.70 3.33
C GLU A 150 5.82 15.12 1.91
N LYS A 151 6.85 15.55 1.19
CA LYS A 151 7.24 14.98 -0.10
C LYS A 151 7.80 13.56 0.07
N GLU A 152 7.48 12.70 -0.89
CA GLU A 152 7.96 11.32 -0.91
C GLU A 152 9.49 11.25 -0.96
N CYS A 153 10.05 10.28 -0.23
CA CYS A 153 11.49 10.01 -0.24
C CYS A 153 11.93 9.44 -1.59
N THR A 154 13.11 9.82 -2.02
CA THR A 154 13.68 9.47 -3.31
C THR A 154 14.71 8.33 -3.25
N ASN A 155 15.21 8.03 -2.06
CA ASN A 155 16.22 7.00 -1.83
C ASN A 155 16.15 6.45 -0.40
N LEU A 156 16.86 5.35 -0.15
CA LEU A 156 16.83 4.65 1.14
C LEU A 156 17.42 5.47 2.29
N ASP A 157 18.44 6.31 2.04
CA ASP A 157 19.05 7.13 3.08
C ASP A 157 18.08 8.22 3.57
N GLU A 158 17.26 8.75 2.66
CA GLU A 158 16.21 9.69 3.01
C GLU A 158 15.08 9.00 3.79
N ILE A 159 14.71 7.77 3.41
CA ILE A 159 13.71 6.97 4.13
C ILE A 159 14.19 6.68 5.55
N GLU A 160 15.44 6.26 5.72
CA GLU A 160 16.02 5.95 7.02
C GLU A 160 15.98 7.15 7.97
N ARG A 161 16.27 8.35 7.45
CA ARG A 161 16.20 9.59 8.24
C ARG A 161 14.77 10.01 8.59
N LYS A 162 13.82 9.88 7.65
CA LYS A 162 12.43 10.34 7.83
C LYS A 162 11.52 9.31 8.49
N CYS A 163 11.85 8.03 8.36
CA CYS A 163 11.07 6.92 8.91
C CYS A 163 11.95 6.01 9.79
N PRO A 164 12.57 6.54 10.87
CA PRO A 164 13.56 5.80 11.67
C PRO A 164 12.99 4.62 12.44
N LEU A 165 11.66 4.45 12.49
CA LEU A 165 10.98 3.37 13.19
C LEU A 165 10.70 2.14 12.30
N LEU A 166 11.25 2.09 11.07
CA LEU A 166 11.17 0.92 10.21
C LEU A 166 12.01 -0.25 10.74
N ASP A 167 11.53 -1.46 10.53
CA ASP A 167 12.23 -2.70 10.92
C ASP A 167 13.10 -3.27 9.79
N GLY A 168 12.99 -2.73 8.59
CA GLY A 168 13.77 -3.13 7.44
C GLY A 168 13.41 -2.36 6.17
N MET A 169 14.30 -2.40 5.19
CA MET A 169 14.10 -1.77 3.89
C MET A 169 14.49 -2.72 2.77
N MET A 170 13.67 -2.84 1.74
CA MET A 170 14.01 -3.56 0.51
C MET A 170 14.79 -2.64 -0.43
N GLU A 171 15.91 -3.13 -0.94
CA GLU A 171 16.69 -2.44 -1.97
C GLU A 171 15.97 -2.49 -3.31
N GLY A 172 16.12 -1.45 -4.11
CA GLY A 172 15.59 -1.37 -5.47
C GLY A 172 15.47 0.05 -5.96
N ASN A 173 15.04 0.17 -7.20
CA ASN A 173 14.83 1.46 -7.87
C ASN A 173 13.34 1.75 -8.01
N VAL A 174 12.98 3.02 -8.01
CA VAL A 174 11.65 3.52 -8.29
C VAL A 174 11.69 4.45 -9.50
N ILE A 175 10.64 4.38 -10.31
CA ILE A 175 10.45 5.30 -11.44
C ILE A 175 9.46 6.34 -10.95
N PHE A 176 9.95 7.53 -10.56
CA PHE A 176 9.09 8.62 -10.10
C PHE A 176 8.09 8.98 -11.19
N SER A 177 6.88 8.52 -11.05
CA SER A 177 5.75 8.80 -11.94
C SER A 177 4.60 9.42 -11.14
N LYS A 178 3.57 9.89 -11.84
CA LYS A 178 2.32 10.30 -11.19
C LYS A 178 1.77 9.15 -10.36
N GLY A 179 1.24 9.45 -9.19
CA GLY A 179 0.50 8.48 -8.37
C GLY A 179 -0.67 7.86 -9.15
N SER A 180 -1.14 6.69 -8.73
CA SER A 180 -2.27 5.99 -9.37
C SER A 180 -3.51 6.89 -9.49
N THR A 181 -4.32 6.67 -10.53
CA THR A 181 -5.70 7.19 -10.58
C THR A 181 -6.48 6.58 -9.43
N ILE A 182 -7.19 7.40 -8.63
CA ILE A 182 -8.07 6.91 -7.58
C ILE A 182 -9.51 7.05 -8.03
N VAL A 183 -10.21 5.94 -8.09
CA VAL A 183 -11.59 5.84 -8.58
C VAL A 183 -12.49 5.38 -7.45
N ASP A 184 -13.52 6.15 -7.16
CA ASP A 184 -14.57 5.75 -6.23
C ASP A 184 -15.64 4.94 -6.98
N CYS A 185 -15.76 3.68 -6.60
CA CYS A 185 -16.75 2.72 -7.09
C CYS A 185 -17.73 2.29 -5.98
N SER A 186 -17.73 2.98 -4.82
CA SER A 186 -18.57 2.60 -3.66
C SER A 186 -20.05 2.91 -3.86
N SER A 187 -20.41 3.64 -4.89
CA SER A 187 -21.79 3.97 -5.28
C SER A 187 -22.08 3.57 -6.72
N ASN A 188 -23.33 3.75 -7.15
CA ASN A 188 -23.71 3.50 -8.54
C ASN A 188 -22.98 4.40 -9.54
N GLU A 189 -22.65 5.62 -9.15
CA GLU A 189 -21.89 6.55 -9.96
C GLU A 189 -20.39 6.41 -9.67
N ILE A 190 -19.56 6.21 -10.72
CA ILE A 190 -18.10 6.17 -10.62
C ILE A 190 -17.56 7.59 -10.65
N LYS A 191 -16.63 7.90 -9.74
CA LYS A 191 -15.99 9.23 -9.63
C LYS A 191 -14.47 9.10 -9.55
N ILE A 192 -13.74 9.96 -10.27
CA ILE A 192 -12.29 10.09 -10.06
C ILE A 192 -12.06 11.02 -8.86
N LEU A 193 -11.46 10.47 -7.80
CA LEU A 193 -11.04 11.23 -6.62
C LEU A 193 -9.65 11.84 -6.77
N ARG A 194 -8.82 11.25 -7.62
CA ARG A 194 -7.49 11.77 -7.98
C ARG A 194 -7.16 11.37 -9.41
N GLU A 195 -6.81 12.37 -10.22
CA GLU A 195 -6.31 12.16 -11.57
C GLU A 195 -4.93 11.47 -11.55
N GLY A 196 -4.76 10.49 -12.41
CA GLY A 196 -3.54 9.72 -12.61
C GLY A 196 -3.40 9.29 -14.06
N PRO A 197 -2.69 8.19 -14.35
CA PRO A 197 -2.48 7.74 -15.73
C PRO A 197 -3.74 7.21 -16.44
N ILE A 198 -4.76 6.74 -15.68
CA ILE A 198 -6.00 6.19 -16.24
C ILE A 198 -7.09 7.26 -16.20
N SER A 199 -7.68 7.57 -17.36
CA SER A 199 -8.77 8.56 -17.45
C SER A 199 -10.15 7.94 -17.22
N MET A 200 -11.15 8.78 -16.92
CA MET A 200 -12.55 8.34 -16.84
C MET A 200 -13.07 7.82 -18.18
N GLU A 201 -12.63 8.39 -19.28
CA GLU A 201 -13.00 7.95 -20.63
C GLU A 201 -12.54 6.51 -20.89
N GLN A 202 -11.29 6.20 -20.54
CA GLN A 202 -10.77 4.83 -20.63
C GLN A 202 -11.60 3.85 -19.80
N ILE A 203 -11.95 4.22 -18.55
CA ILE A 203 -12.76 3.35 -17.67
C ILE A 203 -14.15 3.11 -18.28
N LYS A 204 -14.83 4.16 -18.73
CA LYS A 204 -16.18 4.07 -19.32
C LYS A 204 -16.24 3.16 -20.53
N LYS A 205 -15.19 3.14 -21.37
CA LYS A 205 -15.11 2.30 -22.55
C LYS A 205 -15.27 0.80 -22.25
N TYR A 206 -14.83 0.35 -21.08
CA TYR A 206 -14.90 -1.06 -20.65
C TYR A 206 -16.15 -1.39 -19.82
N LEU A 207 -16.98 -0.39 -19.51
CA LEU A 207 -18.22 -0.59 -18.75
C LEU A 207 -19.46 -0.69 -19.66
N LEU A 208 -19.31 -0.31 -20.92
CA LEU A 208 -20.32 -0.47 -21.96
C LEU A 208 -20.29 -1.90 -22.50
#